data_bcf117e2e865cd6d58d4d8eabb79ca19
#
_entry.id   bcf117e2e865cd6d58d4d8eabb79ca19
#
_cell.length_a   1.000
_cell.length_b   1.000
_cell.length_c   1.000
_cell.angle_alpha   90.00
_cell.angle_beta   90.00
_cell.angle_gamma   90.00
#
_symmetry.space_group_name_H-M   'P 1'
#
loop_
_entity.id
_entity.type
_entity.pdbx_description
1 polymer ?
#
loop_
_entity_poly.entity_id
_entity_poly.type
_entity_poly.pdbx_seq_one_letter_code
_entity_poly.pdbx_strand_id
1 'polypeptide(L)'
;MDVDIKGFFDNVNHGKLLKQIWTLGIRDKRLLCIIRKILKSEIEGEGIPDKGTPQGGLISPLLSLIVLNELDWWVSSQWETFTPNGVKKGNMKGSKGWLSYARKYTNLKDGYVVRYADDFKIMCRSYTDAQRYYHATIDF
;
A
#
# COMPACT_ATOMS: atom_id res chain seq x y z
N MET A 1 0.52 -1.57 -16.39
CA MET A 1 -0.06 -0.28 -15.98
C MET A 1 0.96 0.38 -15.06
N ASP A 2 1.38 1.57 -15.42
CA ASP A 2 2.30 2.38 -14.61
C ASP A 2 1.47 3.40 -13.85
N VAL A 3 1.75 3.57 -12.56
CA VAL A 3 1.05 4.49 -11.67
C VAL A 3 2.08 5.26 -10.85
N ASP A 4 1.92 6.57 -10.83
CA ASP A 4 2.66 7.50 -9.98
C ASP A 4 1.66 8.24 -9.08
N ILE A 5 1.97 8.34 -7.80
CA ILE A 5 1.10 9.02 -6.84
C ILE A 5 1.58 10.47 -6.72
N LYS A 6 0.90 11.36 -7.42
CA LYS A 6 1.23 12.79 -7.43
C LYS A 6 1.30 13.37 -6.01
N GLY A 7 2.45 13.94 -5.67
CA GLY A 7 2.67 14.61 -4.39
C GLY A 7 2.48 13.68 -3.19
N PHE A 8 2.87 12.42 -3.31
CA PHE A 8 2.67 11.41 -2.27
C PHE A 8 3.25 11.85 -0.93
N PHE A 9 4.52 12.27 -0.91
CA PHE A 9 5.21 12.69 0.31
C PHE A 9 4.55 13.87 1.01
N ASP A 10 3.97 14.80 0.25
CA ASP A 10 3.34 16.02 0.77
C ASP A 10 1.91 15.76 1.31
N ASN A 11 1.32 14.61 0.96
CA ASN A 11 -0.08 14.30 1.29
C ASN A 11 -0.25 13.20 2.35
N VAL A 12 0.83 12.68 2.93
CA VAL A 12 0.77 11.66 3.98
C VAL A 12 0.04 12.18 5.22
N ASN A 13 -1.07 11.54 5.59
CA ASN A 13 -1.80 11.90 6.81
C ASN A 13 -1.09 11.36 8.05
N HIS A 14 -0.66 12.26 8.95
CA HIS A 14 0.09 11.92 10.16
C HIS A 14 -0.66 10.98 11.10
N GLY A 15 -1.98 11.19 11.25
CA GLY A 15 -2.82 10.37 12.11
C GLY A 15 -2.98 8.94 11.57
N LYS A 16 -3.18 8.81 10.25
CA LYS A 16 -3.27 7.50 9.57
C LYS A 16 -1.93 6.77 9.69
N LEU A 17 -0.82 7.42 9.40
CA LEU A 17 0.53 6.85 9.50
C LEU A 17 0.84 6.32 10.90
N LEU A 18 0.56 7.10 11.95
CA LEU A 18 0.81 6.66 13.33
C LEU A 18 -0.05 5.44 13.71
N LYS A 19 -1.29 5.36 13.22
CA LYS A 19 -2.15 4.16 13.39
C LYS A 19 -1.58 2.96 12.65
N GLN A 20 -1.08 3.13 11.43
CA GLN A 20 -0.44 2.07 10.66
C GLN A 20 0.80 1.52 11.37
N ILE A 21 1.67 2.41 11.88
CA ILE A 21 2.83 2.01 12.69
C ILE A 21 2.41 1.18 13.90
N TRP A 22 1.35 1.60 14.60
CA TRP A 22 0.80 0.85 15.73
C TRP A 22 0.29 -0.53 15.32
N THR A 23 -0.40 -0.66 14.19
CA THR A 23 -0.95 -1.94 13.70
C THR A 23 0.15 -2.90 13.23
N LEU A 24 1.29 -2.37 12.77
CA LEU A 24 2.48 -3.16 12.45
C LEU A 24 3.21 -3.72 13.68
N GLY A 25 2.73 -3.40 14.89
CA GLY A 25 3.25 -3.94 16.15
C GLY A 25 4.20 -3.00 16.92
N ILE A 26 4.51 -1.82 16.39
CA ILE A 26 5.32 -0.81 17.07
C ILE A 26 4.42 -0.03 18.03
N ARG A 27 4.35 -0.49 19.29
CA ARG A 27 3.44 0.03 20.32
C ARG A 27 4.14 0.87 21.40
N ASP A 28 5.38 1.24 21.20
CA ASP A 28 6.10 2.15 22.08
C ASP A 28 5.57 3.58 21.91
N LYS A 29 4.88 4.09 22.93
CA LYS A 29 4.32 5.43 22.94
C LYS A 29 5.39 6.53 22.86
N ARG A 30 6.59 6.30 23.42
CA ARG A 30 7.71 7.26 23.37
C ARG A 30 8.22 7.39 21.95
N LEU A 31 8.42 6.26 21.26
CA LEU A 31 8.83 6.24 19.85
C LEU A 31 7.78 6.93 18.96
N LEU A 32 6.51 6.62 19.13
CA LEU A 32 5.43 7.27 18.38
C LEU A 32 5.36 8.77 18.62
N CYS A 33 5.64 9.21 19.84
CA CYS A 33 5.73 10.65 20.17
C CYS A 33 6.91 11.31 19.46
N ILE A 34 8.07 10.65 19.37
CA ILE A 34 9.23 11.13 18.62
C ILE A 34 8.91 11.26 17.14
N ILE A 35 8.33 10.21 16.54
CA ILE A 35 7.92 10.23 15.12
C ILE A 35 6.94 11.38 14.86
N ARG A 36 5.95 11.57 15.75
CA ARG A 36 5.00 12.68 15.65
C ARG A 36 5.69 14.05 15.70
N LYS A 37 6.70 14.22 16.56
CA LYS A 37 7.47 15.46 16.63
C LYS A 37 8.27 15.72 15.35
N ILE A 38 8.87 14.68 14.78
CA ILE A 38 9.59 14.76 13.49
C ILE A 38 8.61 15.19 12.37
N LEU A 39 7.44 14.56 12.30
CA LEU A 39 6.42 14.89 11.30
C LEU A 39 5.87 16.31 11.44
N LYS A 40 5.90 16.87 12.64
CA LYS A 40 5.45 18.23 12.96
C LYS A 40 6.61 19.22 13.16
N SER A 41 7.82 18.87 12.72
CA SER A 41 8.91 19.84 12.74
C SER A 41 8.61 20.99 11.78
N GLU A 42 8.96 22.19 12.23
CA GLU A 42 8.77 23.40 11.44
C GLU A 42 9.63 23.36 10.18
N ILE A 43 9.02 23.70 9.05
CA ILE A 43 9.70 23.83 7.76
C ILE A 43 9.95 25.32 7.53
N GLU A 44 11.19 25.68 7.24
CA GLU A 44 11.56 27.08 6.99
C GLU A 44 10.73 27.66 5.83
N GLY A 45 10.01 28.73 6.12
CA GLY A 45 9.14 29.42 5.16
C GLY A 45 7.72 28.85 5.03
N GLU A 46 7.41 27.65 5.56
CA GLU A 46 6.10 27.02 5.45
C GLU A 46 5.41 26.82 6.81
N GLY A 47 6.17 26.84 7.91
CA GLY A 47 5.65 26.63 9.26
C GLY A 47 5.50 25.15 9.62
N ILE A 48 4.54 24.84 10.52
CA ILE A 48 4.32 23.48 11.01
C ILE A 48 3.35 22.74 10.06
N PRO A 49 3.78 21.63 9.43
CA PRO A 49 2.93 20.92 8.49
C PRO A 49 1.83 20.11 9.19
N ASP A 50 0.62 20.15 8.64
CA ASP A 50 -0.51 19.31 9.09
C ASP A 50 -0.49 17.90 8.49
N LYS A 51 0.19 17.74 7.35
CA LYS A 51 0.34 16.50 6.59
C LYS A 51 1.70 16.45 5.91
N GLY A 52 2.04 15.32 5.33
CA GLY A 52 3.28 15.12 4.60
C GLY A 52 4.39 14.56 5.47
N THR A 53 5.48 14.18 4.81
CA THR A 53 6.73 13.76 5.45
C THR A 53 7.83 14.74 5.08
N PRO A 54 8.73 15.14 6.02
CA PRO A 54 9.77 16.09 5.73
C PRO A 54 10.63 15.62 4.55
N GLN A 55 10.70 16.41 3.48
CA GLN A 55 11.55 16.08 2.33
C GLN A 55 13.01 16.13 2.73
N GLY A 56 13.81 15.12 2.31
CA GLY A 56 15.21 14.98 2.71
C GLY A 56 15.45 14.40 4.10
N GLY A 57 14.39 14.14 4.88
CA GLY A 57 14.52 13.48 6.18
C GLY A 57 14.93 12.01 6.05
N LEU A 58 15.90 11.54 6.85
CA LEU A 58 16.39 10.16 6.82
C LEU A 58 15.30 9.10 7.07
N ILE A 59 14.26 9.44 7.84
CA ILE A 59 13.16 8.52 8.17
C ILE A 59 12.00 8.57 7.16
N SER A 60 11.92 9.63 6.34
CA SER A 60 10.79 9.85 5.44
C SER A 60 10.56 8.71 4.44
N PRO A 61 11.60 8.11 3.81
CA PRO A 61 11.39 6.96 2.94
C PRO A 61 10.76 5.75 3.66
N LEU A 62 11.20 5.48 4.91
CA LEU A 62 10.63 4.41 5.71
C LEU A 62 9.16 4.66 6.07
N LEU A 63 8.82 5.89 6.47
CA LEU A 63 7.44 6.26 6.79
C LEU A 63 6.53 6.13 5.56
N SER A 64 7.02 6.52 4.41
CA SER A 64 6.32 6.39 3.13
C SER A 64 6.06 4.93 2.76
N LEU A 65 7.05 4.05 2.96
CA LEU A 65 6.88 2.60 2.76
C LEU A 65 5.80 2.02 3.68
N ILE A 66 5.68 2.50 4.92
CA ILE A 66 4.64 2.08 5.86
C ILE A 66 3.25 2.47 5.33
N VAL A 67 3.09 3.68 4.80
CA VAL A 67 1.81 4.13 4.23
C VAL A 67 1.42 3.26 3.03
N LEU A 68 2.36 3.02 2.12
CA LEU A 68 2.10 2.24 0.90
C LEU A 68 1.97 0.73 1.15
N ASN A 69 2.35 0.24 2.32
CA ASN A 69 2.16 -1.16 2.69
C ASN A 69 0.67 -1.59 2.63
N GLU A 70 -0.28 -0.70 2.91
CA GLU A 70 -1.71 -0.99 2.73
C GLU A 70 -2.07 -1.23 1.26
N LEU A 71 -1.50 -0.44 0.35
CA LEU A 71 -1.69 -0.64 -1.09
C LEU A 71 -1.12 -2.00 -1.55
N ASP A 72 0.09 -2.34 -1.10
CA ASP A 72 0.73 -3.62 -1.43
C ASP A 72 -0.13 -4.80 -0.98
N TRP A 73 -0.62 -4.77 0.26
CA TRP A 73 -1.52 -5.77 0.80
C TRP A 73 -2.84 -5.83 0.05
N TRP A 74 -3.42 -4.68 -0.29
CA TRP A 74 -4.67 -4.63 -1.04
C TRP A 74 -4.51 -5.27 -2.42
N VAL A 75 -3.49 -4.87 -3.21
CA VAL A 75 -3.25 -5.46 -4.54
C VAL A 75 -3.00 -6.97 -4.44
N SER A 76 -2.13 -7.39 -3.51
CA SER A 76 -1.83 -8.82 -3.31
C SER A 76 -3.08 -9.61 -2.89
N SER A 77 -3.96 -9.02 -2.10
CA SER A 77 -5.20 -9.68 -1.65
C SER A 77 -6.21 -9.92 -2.78
N GLN A 78 -6.17 -9.12 -3.84
CA GLN A 78 -7.07 -9.28 -4.97
C GLN A 78 -6.80 -10.56 -5.77
N TRP A 79 -5.55 -11.01 -5.81
CA TRP A 79 -5.14 -12.15 -6.62
C TRP A 79 -4.17 -13.11 -5.92
N GLU A 80 -3.00 -12.63 -5.52
CA GLU A 80 -1.90 -13.50 -5.04
C GLU A 80 -2.22 -14.21 -3.72
N THR A 81 -2.83 -13.50 -2.78
CA THR A 81 -3.16 -14.01 -1.45
C THR A 81 -4.66 -14.29 -1.27
N PHE A 82 -5.45 -14.09 -2.32
CA PHE A 82 -6.90 -14.34 -2.30
C PHE A 82 -7.18 -15.74 -1.75
N THR A 83 -8.06 -15.82 -0.77
CA THR A 83 -8.51 -17.09 -0.20
C THR A 83 -10.03 -17.10 -0.23
N PRO A 84 -10.66 -18.00 -1.00
CA PRO A 84 -12.12 -18.08 -1.04
C PRO A 84 -12.69 -18.52 0.32
N ASN A 85 -13.87 -18.00 0.65
CA ASN A 85 -14.59 -18.42 1.83
C ASN A 85 -14.84 -19.94 1.82
N GLY A 86 -14.49 -20.62 2.93
CA GLY A 86 -14.69 -22.06 3.10
C GLY A 86 -13.55 -22.97 2.62
N VAL A 87 -12.50 -22.42 2.01
CA VAL A 87 -11.32 -23.22 1.59
C VAL A 87 -10.21 -23.11 2.62
N LYS A 88 -9.78 -24.25 3.19
CA LYS A 88 -8.62 -24.27 4.10
C LYS A 88 -7.34 -23.91 3.33
N LYS A 89 -6.57 -22.98 3.89
CA LYS A 89 -5.37 -22.35 3.31
C LYS A 89 -4.26 -23.31 2.79
N GLY A 90 -4.35 -24.61 3.06
CA GLY A 90 -3.31 -25.59 2.77
C GLY A 90 -3.45 -26.37 1.46
N ASN A 91 -4.67 -26.56 0.95
CA ASN A 91 -4.91 -27.63 -0.04
C ASN A 91 -4.97 -27.18 -1.51
N MET A 92 -5.01 -25.90 -1.82
CA MET A 92 -5.21 -25.43 -3.20
C MET A 92 -4.17 -24.45 -3.74
N LYS A 93 -3.36 -23.82 -2.88
CA LYS A 93 -2.37 -22.82 -3.32
C LYS A 93 -1.26 -23.52 -4.11
N GLY A 94 -1.12 -23.14 -5.39
CA GLY A 94 -0.12 -23.71 -6.31
C GLY A 94 -0.62 -24.85 -7.20
N SER A 95 -1.86 -25.34 -7.02
CA SER A 95 -2.45 -26.32 -7.94
C SER A 95 -3.05 -25.65 -9.18
N LYS A 96 -3.08 -26.37 -10.31
CA LYS A 96 -3.75 -25.90 -11.54
C LYS A 96 -5.23 -25.55 -11.28
N GLY A 97 -5.88 -26.24 -10.35
CA GLY A 97 -7.27 -26.00 -9.94
C GLY A 97 -7.45 -24.67 -9.21
N TRP A 98 -6.46 -24.21 -8.43
CA TRP A 98 -6.48 -22.92 -7.74
C TRP A 98 -6.60 -21.75 -8.71
N LEU A 99 -5.78 -21.69 -9.74
CA LEU A 99 -5.82 -20.60 -10.73
C LEU A 99 -7.17 -20.54 -11.46
N SER A 100 -7.73 -21.70 -11.82
CA SER A 100 -9.05 -21.77 -12.43
C SER A 100 -10.14 -21.27 -11.49
N TYR A 101 -10.07 -21.66 -10.22
CA TYR A 101 -11.02 -21.23 -9.20
C TYR A 101 -10.91 -19.72 -8.93
N ALA A 102 -9.70 -19.19 -8.70
CA ALA A 102 -9.46 -17.78 -8.46
C ALA A 102 -9.97 -16.94 -9.64
N ARG A 103 -9.68 -17.33 -10.89
CA ARG A 103 -10.21 -16.67 -12.09
C ARG A 103 -11.72 -16.64 -12.19
N LYS A 104 -12.42 -17.60 -11.58
CA LYS A 104 -13.88 -17.64 -11.57
C LYS A 104 -14.48 -16.68 -10.53
N TYR A 105 -13.83 -16.50 -9.37
CA TYR A 105 -14.43 -15.84 -8.23
C TYR A 105 -13.81 -14.48 -7.87
N THR A 106 -12.66 -14.11 -8.46
CA THR A 106 -12.07 -12.78 -8.27
C THR A 106 -12.52 -11.80 -9.35
N ASN A 107 -12.73 -10.55 -8.98
CA ASN A 107 -13.02 -9.46 -9.92
C ASN A 107 -11.75 -8.92 -10.58
N LEU A 108 -10.68 -8.78 -9.78
CA LEU A 108 -9.34 -8.39 -10.25
C LEU A 108 -8.49 -9.65 -10.38
N LYS A 109 -7.96 -9.90 -11.56
CA LYS A 109 -7.33 -11.18 -11.92
C LYS A 109 -5.94 -10.98 -12.49
N ASP A 110 -5.05 -11.93 -12.20
CA ASP A 110 -3.72 -12.00 -12.80
C ASP A 110 -2.95 -10.64 -12.71
N GLY A 111 -3.06 -9.94 -11.58
CA GLY A 111 -2.36 -8.68 -11.34
C GLY A 111 -1.25 -8.84 -10.30
N TYR A 112 -0.05 -8.39 -10.65
CA TYR A 112 1.14 -8.44 -9.80
C TYR A 112 1.71 -7.05 -9.67
N VAL A 113 1.97 -6.61 -8.44
CA VAL A 113 2.54 -5.30 -8.18
C VAL A 113 4.07 -5.39 -8.07
N VAL A 114 4.74 -4.47 -8.73
CA VAL A 114 6.16 -4.18 -8.50
C VAL A 114 6.26 -2.70 -8.18
N ARG A 115 6.77 -2.38 -7.01
CA ARG A 115 6.84 -1.01 -6.51
C ARG A 115 8.27 -0.61 -6.14
N TYR A 116 8.62 0.62 -6.50
CA TYR A 116 9.81 1.29 -6.03
C TYR A 116 9.41 2.66 -5.49
N ALA A 117 9.45 2.81 -4.16
CA ALA A 117 8.93 3.98 -3.44
C ALA A 117 7.45 4.26 -3.80
N ASP A 118 7.15 5.42 -4.35
CA ASP A 118 5.83 5.88 -4.80
C ASP A 118 5.50 5.47 -6.25
N ASP A 119 6.51 5.14 -7.04
CA ASP A 119 6.34 4.56 -8.37
C ASP A 119 5.94 3.08 -8.27
N PHE A 120 4.86 2.69 -8.90
CA PHE A 120 4.52 1.28 -8.99
C PHE A 120 3.92 0.85 -10.33
N LYS A 121 4.15 -0.41 -10.64
CA LYS A 121 3.64 -1.04 -11.86
C LYS A 121 2.78 -2.23 -11.49
N ILE A 122 1.57 -2.27 -12.04
CA ILE A 122 0.73 -3.46 -11.95
C ILE A 122 0.82 -4.18 -13.29
N MET A 123 1.41 -5.37 -13.27
CA MET A 123 1.50 -6.25 -14.43
C MET A 123 0.23 -7.07 -14.52
N CYS A 124 -0.50 -6.92 -15.62
CA CYS A 124 -1.76 -7.61 -15.88
C CYS A 124 -1.63 -8.47 -17.13
N ARG A 125 -2.43 -9.52 -17.21
CA ARG A 125 -2.42 -10.45 -18.35
C ARG A 125 -3.09 -9.86 -19.60
N SER A 126 -4.12 -9.03 -19.41
CA SER A 126 -4.88 -8.42 -20.50
C SER A 126 -5.08 -6.93 -20.29
N TYR A 127 -5.38 -6.21 -21.36
CA TYR A 127 -5.72 -4.79 -21.31
C TYR A 127 -6.98 -4.54 -20.47
N THR A 128 -7.97 -5.41 -20.57
CA THR A 128 -9.20 -5.32 -19.79
C THR A 128 -8.93 -5.46 -18.29
N ASP A 129 -8.02 -6.36 -17.89
CA ASP A 129 -7.64 -6.50 -16.48
C ASP A 129 -6.86 -5.27 -16.01
N ALA A 130 -5.99 -4.70 -16.86
CA ALA A 130 -5.28 -3.45 -16.54
C ALA A 130 -6.25 -2.28 -16.31
N GLN A 131 -7.31 -2.14 -17.12
CA GLN A 131 -8.35 -1.12 -16.92
C GLN A 131 -9.11 -1.33 -15.59
N ARG A 132 -9.44 -2.57 -15.24
CA ARG A 132 -10.10 -2.86 -13.96
C ARG A 132 -9.22 -2.51 -12.76
N TYR A 133 -7.92 -2.84 -12.81
CA TYR A 133 -6.96 -2.45 -11.79
C TYR A 133 -6.81 -0.93 -11.70
N TYR A 134 -6.79 -0.23 -12.85
CA TYR A 134 -6.72 1.22 -12.89
C TYR A 134 -7.88 1.87 -12.13
N HIS A 135 -9.11 1.50 -12.45
CA HIS A 135 -10.29 2.03 -11.75
C HIS A 135 -10.28 1.68 -10.27
N ALA A 136 -10.01 0.42 -9.93
CA ALA A 136 -9.97 -0.01 -8.53
C ALA A 136 -8.84 0.66 -7.71
N THR A 137 -7.74 1.07 -8.34
CA THR A 137 -6.64 1.78 -7.67
C THR A 137 -6.96 3.26 -7.44
N ILE A 138 -7.76 3.89 -8.31
CA ILE A 138 -8.22 5.27 -8.11
C ILE A 138 -9.21 5.36 -6.95
N ASP A 139 -10.04 4.33 -6.77
CA ASP A 139 -11.05 4.28 -5.73
C ASP A 139 -10.50 3.87 -4.35
N PHE A 140 -9.23 3.39 -4.27
CA PHE A 140 -8.55 2.97 -3.05
C PHE A 140 -8.01 4.16 -2.25
#